data_cdaf5213f59f9eee138e5e725522f4c1
#
_entry.id   cdaf5213f59f9eee138e5e725522f4c1
#
_cell.length_a   1.000
_cell.length_b   1.000
_cell.length_c   1.000
_cell.angle_alpha   90.00
_cell.angle_beta   90.00
_cell.angle_gamma   90.00
#
_symmetry.space_group_name_H-M   'P 1'
#
loop_
_entity.id
_entity.type
_entity.pdbx_description
1 polymer ?
#
loop_
_entity_poly.entity_id
_entity_poly.type
_entity_poly.pdbx_seq_one_letter_code
_entity_poly.pdbx_strand_id
1 'polypeptide(L)'
;MPPLAAITVPVLERLARERRFAPEEVVRADLARIEALVWDLDPALGYPEDWVVFRLAGRQERIDRPALVRGSALLEELSALAERLTEQAGLTAPEGAVDSAELCARWNISRKTLDRFRRRGLIAWRVRSGDGRRRLVFPASAVSAFEAHRREMIERAGRFSRIEPELEARIVRRAERYHRLTGCSLNQAAQRLAERFGRSHEAIRKLLQRHERERPRFNQVAVLGERERRVMFRAWRLGAEPSVLGRKYRKSRGSVLRALSLERADRLREMAREGGLDGPAGPTFEMEDAEAVLLSPAPVREGLGAPGATDLLSFVLGARRRTVPVGVVEQARSVAFQFLKWRASRLIGQLHPYNPASGDVDRIETLLRWASRLKVELMRQELALAVETLESGMGRRLDEMSASESAELVREMLELTGQAVEQFDPFKAARSGGRLAGPVTLAIQRLAARVVKDRQTAAGGPMRASSRLTAGWVIEDWTRSVSPWQSWLEPDRRVRPNLGACPRGSAEVLRARMGWGDRPPRTIEEVARDLSISTIAVVKLERRGIQAALAAARGQPAASASGR
;
A
#
# COMPACT_ATOMS: atom_id res chain seq x y z
N MET A 1 -26.14 20.70 22.55
CA MET A 1 -26.23 21.31 21.22
C MET A 1 -24.90 21.17 20.52
N PRO A 2 -24.85 20.84 19.22
CA PRO A 2 -23.58 20.72 18.52
C PRO A 2 -22.84 22.06 18.45
N PRO A 3 -21.47 22.07 18.39
CA PRO A 3 -20.73 23.30 18.21
C PRO A 3 -21.09 23.97 16.88
N LEU A 4 -20.84 25.29 16.76
CA LEU A 4 -20.98 25.99 15.48
C LEU A 4 -20.10 25.33 14.42
N ALA A 5 -20.66 25.12 13.23
CA ALA A 5 -19.86 24.65 12.11
C ALA A 5 -18.79 25.69 11.74
N ALA A 6 -17.59 25.21 11.40
CA ALA A 6 -16.54 26.09 10.89
C ALA A 6 -16.96 26.62 9.51
N ILE A 7 -16.72 27.90 9.25
CA ILE A 7 -16.85 28.49 7.91
C ILE A 7 -15.43 28.53 7.32
N THR A 8 -15.26 27.86 6.20
CA THR A 8 -13.94 27.75 5.52
C THR A 8 -13.86 28.64 4.28
N VAL A 9 -15.00 29.02 3.71
CA VAL A 9 -15.08 29.95 2.59
C VAL A 9 -14.71 31.36 3.06
N PRO A 10 -13.60 31.95 2.57
CA PRO A 10 -13.07 33.21 3.13
C PRO A 10 -14.05 34.38 3.09
N VAL A 11 -14.82 34.52 2.01
CA VAL A 11 -15.82 35.59 1.84
C VAL A 11 -16.95 35.48 2.87
N LEU A 12 -17.39 34.27 3.21
CA LEU A 12 -18.42 34.04 4.22
C LEU A 12 -17.91 34.28 5.63
N GLU A 13 -16.68 33.89 5.92
CA GLU A 13 -16.04 34.14 7.20
C GLU A 13 -15.81 35.65 7.42
N ARG A 14 -15.42 36.39 6.39
CA ARG A 14 -15.27 37.85 6.42
C ARG A 14 -16.62 38.51 6.72
N LEU A 15 -17.66 38.12 6.00
CA LEU A 15 -19.03 38.66 6.22
C LEU A 15 -19.54 38.37 7.65
N ALA A 16 -19.29 37.17 8.17
CA ALA A 16 -19.65 36.81 9.55
C ALA A 16 -18.95 37.68 10.58
N ARG A 17 -17.69 38.07 10.35
CA ARG A 17 -16.94 38.99 11.24
C ARG A 17 -17.46 40.41 11.16
N GLU A 18 -17.71 40.92 9.96
CA GLU A 18 -18.24 42.26 9.74
C GLU A 18 -19.62 42.46 10.40
N ARG A 19 -20.45 41.43 10.38
CA ARG A 19 -21.80 41.44 10.95
C ARG A 19 -21.88 41.18 12.45
N ARG A 20 -20.74 41.00 13.11
CA ARG A 20 -20.69 40.64 14.53
C ARG A 20 -21.46 41.59 15.46
N PHE A 21 -21.51 42.86 15.13
CA PHE A 21 -22.17 43.92 15.91
C PHE A 21 -23.23 44.68 15.10
N ALA A 22 -23.71 44.06 13.98
CA ALA A 22 -24.70 44.68 13.15
C ALA A 22 -26.07 44.74 13.85
N PRO A 23 -26.87 45.79 13.61
CA PRO A 23 -28.24 45.87 14.11
C PRO A 23 -29.09 44.67 13.63
N GLU A 24 -30.08 44.29 14.45
CA GLU A 24 -30.97 43.15 14.16
C GLU A 24 -31.63 43.23 12.78
N GLU A 25 -32.05 44.40 12.35
CA GLU A 25 -32.68 44.64 11.05
C GLU A 25 -31.76 44.28 9.89
N VAL A 26 -30.49 44.66 10.00
CA VAL A 26 -29.47 44.33 8.97
C VAL A 26 -29.24 42.83 8.90
N VAL A 27 -29.13 42.16 10.06
CA VAL A 27 -28.98 40.72 10.14
C VAL A 27 -30.17 39.98 9.55
N ARG A 28 -31.40 40.44 9.85
CA ARG A 28 -32.64 39.89 9.27
C ARG A 28 -32.68 40.06 7.75
N ALA A 29 -32.26 41.22 7.23
CA ALA A 29 -32.18 41.44 5.79
C ALA A 29 -31.14 40.51 5.11
N ASP A 30 -29.99 40.31 5.75
CA ASP A 30 -28.94 39.37 5.24
C ASP A 30 -29.46 37.93 5.29
N LEU A 31 -30.18 37.51 6.33
CA LEU A 31 -30.80 36.19 6.42
C LEU A 31 -31.82 35.93 5.30
N ALA A 32 -32.67 36.92 4.99
CA ALA A 32 -33.58 36.81 3.85
C ALA A 32 -32.83 36.64 2.51
N ARG A 33 -31.72 37.35 2.34
CA ARG A 33 -30.86 37.20 1.14
C ARG A 33 -30.17 35.83 1.08
N ILE A 34 -29.72 35.31 2.23
CA ILE A 34 -29.17 33.95 2.34
C ILE A 34 -30.21 32.92 1.91
N GLU A 35 -31.44 33.01 2.42
CA GLU A 35 -32.52 32.08 2.06
C GLU A 35 -32.87 32.14 0.56
N ALA A 36 -32.86 33.32 -0.05
CA ALA A 36 -33.07 33.47 -1.49
C ALA A 36 -31.88 32.91 -2.31
N LEU A 37 -30.64 33.21 -1.91
CA LEU A 37 -29.43 32.85 -2.64
C LEU A 37 -29.28 31.32 -2.78
N VAL A 38 -29.70 30.54 -1.79
CA VAL A 38 -29.64 29.05 -1.81
C VAL A 38 -30.22 28.47 -3.10
N TRP A 39 -31.27 29.09 -3.62
CA TRP A 39 -32.03 28.57 -4.77
C TRP A 39 -31.48 29.09 -6.12
N ASP A 40 -30.68 30.15 -6.09
CA ASP A 40 -30.02 30.72 -7.26
C ASP A 40 -28.64 30.05 -7.55
N LEU A 41 -28.13 29.25 -6.61
CA LEU A 41 -26.84 28.61 -6.72
C LEU A 41 -26.90 27.26 -7.46
N ASP A 42 -26.11 27.14 -8.53
CA ASP A 42 -25.78 25.84 -9.11
C ASP A 42 -24.51 25.28 -8.43
N PRO A 43 -24.58 24.09 -7.80
CA PRO A 43 -23.41 23.46 -7.16
C PRO A 43 -22.19 23.26 -8.07
N ALA A 44 -22.42 23.14 -9.38
CA ALA A 44 -21.36 22.87 -10.36
C ALA A 44 -20.62 24.14 -10.81
N LEU A 45 -21.22 25.31 -10.66
CA LEU A 45 -20.66 26.58 -11.13
C LEU A 45 -19.75 27.25 -10.09
N GLY A 46 -18.86 28.11 -10.57
CA GLY A 46 -18.04 29.01 -9.75
C GLY A 46 -18.61 30.43 -9.74
N TYR A 47 -18.66 31.06 -8.60
CA TYR A 47 -19.19 32.43 -8.40
C TYR A 47 -18.08 33.35 -7.93
N PRO A 48 -17.91 34.53 -8.54
CA PRO A 48 -16.92 35.51 -8.09
C PRO A 48 -17.25 36.04 -6.68
N GLU A 49 -16.24 36.28 -5.87
CA GLU A 49 -16.43 36.74 -4.48
C GLU A 49 -17.21 38.05 -4.37
N ASP A 50 -17.00 39.01 -5.26
CA ASP A 50 -17.72 40.27 -5.31
C ASP A 50 -19.22 40.07 -5.59
N TRP A 51 -19.58 39.14 -6.47
CA TRP A 51 -20.94 38.73 -6.72
C TRP A 51 -21.57 38.11 -5.46
N VAL A 52 -20.82 37.23 -4.76
CA VAL A 52 -21.30 36.61 -3.52
C VAL A 52 -21.58 37.69 -2.44
N VAL A 53 -20.68 38.64 -2.26
CA VAL A 53 -20.86 39.75 -1.32
C VAL A 53 -22.08 40.59 -1.71
N PHE A 54 -22.23 40.93 -2.99
CA PHE A 54 -23.39 41.67 -3.47
C PHE A 54 -24.70 40.93 -3.14
N ARG A 55 -24.75 39.63 -3.44
CA ARG A 55 -25.96 38.82 -3.18
C ARG A 55 -26.30 38.66 -1.69
N LEU A 56 -25.31 38.57 -0.82
CA LEU A 56 -25.48 38.37 0.63
C LEU A 56 -25.68 39.67 1.42
N ALA A 57 -24.87 40.70 1.12
CA ALA A 57 -24.86 41.94 1.88
C ALA A 57 -25.57 43.11 1.19
N GLY A 58 -25.99 42.97 -0.08
CA GLY A 58 -26.65 43.99 -0.86
C GLY A 58 -25.80 45.20 -1.22
N ARG A 59 -24.47 45.11 -1.09
CA ARG A 59 -23.52 46.17 -1.41
C ARG A 59 -22.53 45.70 -2.51
N GLN A 60 -22.20 46.62 -3.40
CA GLN A 60 -21.11 46.36 -4.36
C GLN A 60 -19.76 46.58 -3.68
N GLU A 61 -18.92 45.58 -3.74
CA GLU A 61 -17.54 45.65 -3.32
C GLU A 61 -16.63 45.40 -4.56
N ARG A 62 -15.78 46.38 -4.85
CA ARG A 62 -14.89 46.25 -6.00
C ARG A 62 -13.65 45.48 -5.57
N ILE A 63 -13.53 44.22 -6.01
CA ILE A 63 -12.36 43.38 -5.78
C ILE A 63 -11.58 43.31 -7.10
N ASP A 64 -10.36 43.75 -7.12
CA ASP A 64 -9.55 43.83 -8.38
C ASP A 64 -9.31 42.47 -9.02
N ARG A 65 -9.28 41.38 -8.23
CA ARG A 65 -9.17 40.01 -8.71
C ARG A 65 -10.03 39.09 -7.83
N PRO A 66 -11.33 38.99 -8.08
CA PRO A 66 -12.21 38.17 -7.26
C PRO A 66 -11.85 36.70 -7.45
N ALA A 67 -11.67 35.97 -6.35
CA ALA A 67 -11.52 34.52 -6.39
C ALA A 67 -12.87 33.87 -6.75
N LEU A 68 -12.83 32.73 -7.42
CA LEU A 68 -14.02 31.96 -7.74
C LEU A 68 -14.32 30.97 -6.62
N VAL A 69 -15.51 31.09 -6.02
CA VAL A 69 -16.01 30.18 -4.99
C VAL A 69 -16.98 29.19 -5.64
N ARG A 70 -16.78 27.90 -5.41
CA ARG A 70 -17.69 26.86 -5.93
C ARG A 70 -19.05 26.94 -5.30
N GLY A 71 -20.11 26.81 -6.08
CA GLY A 71 -21.49 26.80 -5.59
C GLY A 71 -21.77 25.71 -4.57
N SER A 72 -21.15 24.53 -4.72
CA SER A 72 -21.25 23.46 -3.72
C SER A 72 -20.68 23.87 -2.36
N ALA A 73 -19.56 24.58 -2.31
CA ALA A 73 -18.95 25.07 -1.07
C ALA A 73 -19.82 26.16 -0.41
N LEU A 74 -20.38 27.07 -1.22
CA LEU A 74 -21.33 28.07 -0.74
C LEU A 74 -22.56 27.41 -0.09
N LEU A 75 -23.20 26.47 -0.79
CA LEU A 75 -24.38 25.77 -0.27
C LEU A 75 -24.12 25.02 1.03
N GLU A 76 -22.92 24.41 1.17
CA GLU A 76 -22.56 23.69 2.40
C GLU A 76 -22.43 24.62 3.60
N GLU A 77 -22.03 25.88 3.42
CA GLU A 77 -21.69 26.79 4.51
C GLU A 77 -22.71 27.91 4.74
N LEU A 78 -23.68 28.14 3.83
CA LEU A 78 -24.72 29.17 4.03
C LEU A 78 -25.54 28.94 5.29
N SER A 79 -25.92 27.70 5.63
CA SER A 79 -26.62 27.41 6.89
C SER A 79 -25.73 27.71 8.11
N ALA A 80 -24.40 27.45 8.02
CA ALA A 80 -23.47 27.78 9.10
C ALA A 80 -23.30 29.30 9.27
N LEU A 81 -23.31 30.06 8.16
CA LEU A 81 -23.32 31.52 8.19
C LEU A 81 -24.59 32.05 8.89
N ALA A 82 -25.77 31.58 8.49
CA ALA A 82 -27.03 31.96 9.11
C ALA A 82 -27.06 31.66 10.61
N GLU A 83 -26.61 30.49 11.04
CA GLU A 83 -26.47 30.14 12.46
C GLU A 83 -25.54 31.08 13.21
N ARG A 84 -24.41 31.47 12.62
CA ARG A 84 -23.45 32.37 13.24
C ARG A 84 -24.02 33.79 13.37
N LEU A 85 -24.66 34.29 12.33
CA LEU A 85 -25.29 35.60 12.34
C LEU A 85 -26.40 35.69 13.40
N THR A 86 -27.29 34.70 13.44
CA THR A 86 -28.40 34.65 14.40
C THR A 86 -27.93 34.49 15.85
N GLU A 87 -26.88 33.74 16.10
CA GLU A 87 -26.27 33.58 17.42
C GLU A 87 -25.62 34.89 17.90
N GLN A 88 -24.87 35.55 17.01
CA GLN A 88 -24.20 36.82 17.32
C GLN A 88 -25.18 37.94 17.61
N ALA A 89 -26.24 38.05 16.83
CA ALA A 89 -27.29 39.04 17.03
C ALA A 89 -28.25 38.69 18.18
N GLY A 90 -28.17 37.48 18.75
CA GLY A 90 -29.03 37.05 19.85
C GLY A 90 -30.52 36.95 19.49
N LEU A 91 -30.81 36.63 18.22
CA LEU A 91 -32.19 36.62 17.72
C LEU A 91 -33.06 35.58 18.44
N THR A 92 -34.35 35.91 18.55
CA THR A 92 -35.43 34.98 18.98
C THR A 92 -35.95 34.19 17.79
N ALA A 93 -36.60 33.06 18.07
CA ALA A 93 -37.21 32.23 17.03
C ALA A 93 -38.28 33.00 16.28
N PRO A 94 -38.30 32.99 14.93
CA PRO A 94 -39.37 33.57 14.16
C PRO A 94 -40.66 32.77 14.35
N GLU A 95 -41.81 33.43 14.09
CA GLU A 95 -43.09 32.77 14.18
C GLU A 95 -43.21 31.58 13.25
N GLY A 96 -43.72 30.46 13.72
CA GLY A 96 -43.85 29.21 12.95
C GLY A 96 -42.53 28.45 12.74
N ALA A 97 -41.43 28.83 13.40
CA ALA A 97 -40.17 28.09 13.32
C ALA A 97 -40.32 26.70 13.95
N VAL A 98 -39.75 25.70 13.26
CA VAL A 98 -39.80 24.27 13.63
C VAL A 98 -38.47 23.84 14.25
N ASP A 99 -38.52 23.04 15.32
CA ASP A 99 -37.30 22.52 15.90
C ASP A 99 -36.77 21.27 15.15
N SER A 100 -35.52 20.86 15.46
CA SER A 100 -34.88 19.72 14.79
C SER A 100 -35.61 18.39 15.05
N ALA A 101 -36.25 18.19 16.19
CA ALA A 101 -36.92 16.94 16.52
C ALA A 101 -38.26 16.85 15.79
N GLU A 102 -38.99 17.94 15.78
CA GLU A 102 -40.27 18.08 15.07
C GLU A 102 -40.08 17.93 13.56
N LEU A 103 -39.05 18.57 12.97
CA LEU A 103 -38.76 18.46 11.54
C LEU A 103 -38.30 17.05 11.15
N CYS A 104 -37.51 16.38 12.00
CA CYS A 104 -37.16 14.99 11.81
C CYS A 104 -38.38 14.06 11.85
N ALA A 105 -39.31 14.30 12.75
CA ALA A 105 -40.57 13.55 12.84
C ALA A 105 -41.47 13.80 11.62
N ARG A 106 -41.65 15.07 11.23
CA ARG A 106 -42.45 15.47 10.06
C ARG A 106 -41.97 14.83 8.76
N TRP A 107 -40.65 14.77 8.54
CA TRP A 107 -40.05 14.19 7.33
C TRP A 107 -39.66 12.71 7.46
N ASN A 108 -39.89 12.12 8.64
CA ASN A 108 -39.50 10.75 8.96
C ASN A 108 -38.00 10.45 8.67
N ILE A 109 -37.10 11.35 9.06
CA ILE A 109 -35.68 11.28 8.82
C ILE A 109 -34.86 11.29 10.12
N SER A 110 -33.61 10.84 10.05
CA SER A 110 -32.68 10.93 11.17
C SER A 110 -32.05 12.33 11.28
N ARG A 111 -31.59 12.72 12.49
CA ARG A 111 -30.80 13.95 12.70
C ARG A 111 -29.59 14.05 11.74
N LYS A 112 -28.93 12.94 11.48
CA LYS A 112 -27.80 12.89 10.52
C LYS A 112 -28.25 13.21 9.09
N THR A 113 -29.48 12.84 8.72
CA THR A 113 -30.06 13.18 7.41
C THR A 113 -30.41 14.65 7.36
N LEU A 114 -30.98 15.21 8.46
CA LEU A 114 -31.26 16.62 8.59
C LEU A 114 -29.98 17.48 8.46
N ASP A 115 -28.86 17.08 9.09
CA ASP A 115 -27.58 17.75 8.95
C ASP A 115 -27.06 17.73 7.50
N ARG A 116 -27.32 16.63 6.75
CA ARG A 116 -26.99 16.59 5.31
C ARG A 116 -27.86 17.54 4.49
N PHE A 117 -29.11 17.72 4.88
CA PHE A 117 -30.00 18.66 4.21
C PHE A 117 -29.59 20.12 4.46
N ARG A 118 -29.09 20.44 5.67
CA ARG A 118 -28.48 21.74 5.96
C ARG A 118 -27.32 22.07 4.99
N ARG A 119 -26.44 21.10 4.72
CA ARG A 119 -25.37 21.24 3.73
C ARG A 119 -25.86 21.31 2.28
N ARG A 120 -27.13 21.11 2.04
CA ARG A 120 -27.76 21.16 0.72
C ARG A 120 -28.76 22.31 0.57
N GLY A 121 -28.66 23.28 1.47
CA GLY A 121 -29.43 24.51 1.41
C GLY A 121 -30.59 24.62 2.35
N LEU A 122 -30.77 23.69 3.30
CA LEU A 122 -31.78 23.90 4.38
C LEU A 122 -31.19 24.86 5.42
N ILE A 123 -31.66 26.09 5.45
CA ILE A 123 -31.18 27.12 6.36
C ILE A 123 -31.70 26.90 7.76
N ALA A 124 -30.82 26.97 8.74
CA ALA A 124 -31.13 26.86 10.17
C ALA A 124 -30.68 28.12 10.92
N TRP A 125 -31.40 28.48 11.97
CA TRP A 125 -31.07 29.57 12.87
C TRP A 125 -30.71 29.05 14.26
N ARG A 126 -29.75 29.70 14.89
CA ARG A 126 -29.37 29.44 16.26
C ARG A 126 -29.89 30.56 17.15
N VAL A 127 -30.96 30.27 17.89
CA VAL A 127 -31.68 31.26 18.66
C VAL A 127 -31.62 31.01 20.16
N ARG A 128 -31.87 32.05 20.96
CA ARG A 128 -32.06 31.91 22.41
C ARG A 128 -33.54 31.67 22.72
N SER A 129 -33.83 30.64 23.49
CA SER A 129 -35.16 30.38 24.03
C SER A 129 -35.38 31.23 25.28
N GLY A 130 -36.65 31.43 25.67
CA GLY A 130 -37.03 32.17 26.88
C GLY A 130 -36.41 31.62 28.18
N ASP A 131 -35.97 30.36 28.19
CA ASP A 131 -35.21 29.71 29.29
C ASP A 131 -33.70 29.99 29.26
N GLY A 132 -33.22 30.90 28.38
CA GLY A 132 -31.83 31.25 28.19
C GLY A 132 -30.98 30.20 27.43
N ARG A 133 -31.56 29.06 27.09
CA ARG A 133 -30.89 28.00 26.35
C ARG A 133 -30.83 28.28 24.85
N ARG A 134 -29.76 27.90 24.22
CA ARG A 134 -29.60 27.99 22.77
C ARG A 134 -30.26 26.79 22.08
N ARG A 135 -31.06 27.05 21.04
CA ARG A 135 -31.77 26.04 20.25
C ARG A 135 -31.51 26.26 18.76
N LEU A 136 -31.49 25.15 18.01
CA LEU A 136 -31.45 25.17 16.56
C LEU A 136 -32.88 25.05 16.05
N VAL A 137 -33.33 26.06 15.30
CA VAL A 137 -34.66 26.11 14.70
C VAL A 137 -34.58 26.35 13.20
N PHE A 138 -35.61 26.00 12.51
CA PHE A 138 -35.74 26.16 11.05
C PHE A 138 -36.92 27.12 10.79
N PRO A 139 -36.66 28.28 10.17
CA PRO A 139 -37.74 29.20 9.79
C PRO A 139 -38.77 28.52 8.90
N ALA A 140 -40.07 28.86 9.07
CA ALA A 140 -41.13 28.30 8.24
C ALA A 140 -40.89 28.57 6.73
N SER A 141 -40.37 29.76 6.39
CA SER A 141 -39.95 30.12 5.02
C SER A 141 -38.91 29.15 4.45
N ALA A 142 -37.83 28.87 5.19
CA ALA A 142 -36.77 27.99 4.76
C ALA A 142 -37.24 26.53 4.61
N VAL A 143 -38.10 26.07 5.53
CA VAL A 143 -38.69 24.72 5.46
C VAL A 143 -39.61 24.58 4.24
N SER A 144 -40.52 25.54 4.02
CA SER A 144 -41.46 25.52 2.88
C SER A 144 -40.73 25.60 1.53
N ALA A 145 -39.71 26.45 1.43
CA ALA A 145 -38.89 26.56 0.23
C ALA A 145 -38.12 25.25 -0.03
N PHE A 146 -37.57 24.63 1.02
CA PHE A 146 -36.86 23.35 0.88
C PHE A 146 -37.80 22.22 0.48
N GLU A 147 -39.02 22.17 1.03
CA GLU A 147 -40.05 21.20 0.63
C GLU A 147 -40.44 21.37 -0.85
N ALA A 148 -40.62 22.62 -1.30
CA ALA A 148 -40.96 22.90 -2.69
C ALA A 148 -39.87 22.46 -3.68
N HIS A 149 -38.60 22.80 -3.40
CA HIS A 149 -37.51 22.54 -4.33
C HIS A 149 -36.90 21.14 -4.21
N ARG A 150 -37.05 20.45 -3.09
CA ARG A 150 -36.37 19.17 -2.78
C ARG A 150 -37.34 18.07 -2.33
N ARG A 151 -38.61 18.15 -2.72
CA ARG A 151 -39.65 17.19 -2.35
C ARG A 151 -39.27 15.73 -2.57
N GLU A 152 -38.78 15.39 -3.76
CA GLU A 152 -38.37 14.03 -4.06
C GLU A 152 -37.23 13.52 -3.16
N MET A 153 -36.31 14.41 -2.77
CA MET A 153 -35.19 14.07 -1.90
C MET A 153 -35.67 13.79 -0.47
N ILE A 154 -36.62 14.56 0.04
CA ILE A 154 -37.26 14.37 1.35
C ILE A 154 -38.05 13.07 1.35
N GLU A 155 -38.90 12.84 0.35
CA GLU A 155 -39.68 11.60 0.23
C GLU A 155 -38.76 10.35 0.12
N ARG A 156 -37.71 10.43 -0.67
CA ARG A 156 -36.72 9.33 -0.80
C ARG A 156 -36.03 9.06 0.52
N ALA A 157 -35.65 10.09 1.27
CA ALA A 157 -35.04 9.96 2.58
C ALA A 157 -36.00 9.41 3.63
N GLY A 158 -37.28 9.88 3.62
CA GLY A 158 -38.35 9.44 4.51
C GLY A 158 -38.77 7.98 4.28
N ARG A 159 -38.74 7.52 3.02
CA ARG A 159 -38.95 6.10 2.67
C ARG A 159 -37.83 5.19 3.17
N PHE A 160 -36.70 5.74 3.62
CA PHE A 160 -35.61 5.02 4.24
C PHE A 160 -35.94 4.63 5.69
N SER A 161 -37.11 3.96 5.86
CA SER A 161 -37.54 3.48 7.16
C SER A 161 -36.62 2.45 7.73
N ARG A 162 -36.45 2.41 9.05
CA ARG A 162 -35.89 1.29 9.80
C ARG A 162 -36.51 -0.01 9.27
N ILE A 163 -35.69 -1.02 9.07
CA ILE A 163 -36.20 -2.35 8.76
C ILE A 163 -37.03 -2.78 9.98
N GLU A 164 -38.33 -2.95 9.77
CA GLU A 164 -39.27 -3.37 10.83
C GLU A 164 -38.86 -4.77 11.34
N PRO A 165 -39.14 -5.07 12.64
CA PRO A 165 -38.73 -6.35 13.23
C PRO A 165 -39.25 -7.57 12.46
N GLU A 166 -40.45 -7.51 11.91
CA GLU A 166 -41.01 -8.60 11.09
C GLU A 166 -40.24 -8.79 9.77
N LEU A 167 -39.93 -7.68 9.09
CA LEU A 167 -39.14 -7.70 7.87
C LEU A 167 -37.71 -8.16 8.15
N GLU A 168 -37.12 -7.73 9.28
CA GLU A 168 -35.83 -8.20 9.74
C GLU A 168 -35.79 -9.71 9.93
N ALA A 169 -36.79 -10.28 10.64
CA ALA A 169 -36.90 -11.72 10.83
C ALA A 169 -37.08 -12.48 9.51
N ARG A 170 -37.81 -11.92 8.53
CA ARG A 170 -37.96 -12.49 7.19
C ARG A 170 -36.65 -12.47 6.41
N ILE A 171 -35.90 -11.38 6.48
CA ILE A 171 -34.59 -11.23 5.84
C ILE A 171 -33.60 -12.27 6.40
N VAL A 172 -33.52 -12.39 7.73
CA VAL A 172 -32.61 -13.34 8.41
C VAL A 172 -32.95 -14.78 8.05
N ARG A 173 -34.21 -15.21 8.18
CA ARG A 173 -34.63 -16.56 7.82
C ARG A 173 -34.34 -16.90 6.36
N ARG A 174 -34.50 -15.92 5.47
CA ARG A 174 -34.23 -16.13 4.04
C ARG A 174 -32.75 -16.16 3.73
N ALA A 175 -31.93 -15.36 4.40
CA ALA A 175 -30.50 -15.40 4.32
C ALA A 175 -29.93 -16.77 4.75
N GLU A 176 -30.42 -17.31 5.85
CA GLU A 176 -30.08 -18.64 6.35
C GLU A 176 -30.46 -19.74 5.33
N ARG A 177 -31.64 -19.63 4.73
CA ARG A 177 -32.08 -20.56 3.70
C ARG A 177 -31.19 -20.51 2.47
N TYR A 178 -30.79 -19.32 2.02
CA TYR A 178 -29.85 -19.19 0.90
C TYR A 178 -28.50 -19.82 1.23
N HIS A 179 -27.97 -19.55 2.41
CA HIS A 179 -26.71 -20.15 2.85
C HIS A 179 -26.81 -21.69 2.87
N ARG A 180 -27.86 -22.25 3.45
CA ARG A 180 -28.08 -23.71 3.54
C ARG A 180 -28.18 -24.39 2.16
N LEU A 181 -28.89 -23.76 1.21
CA LEU A 181 -29.13 -24.34 -0.11
C LEU A 181 -27.97 -24.15 -1.08
N THR A 182 -27.26 -23.01 -1.01
CA THR A 182 -26.26 -22.64 -2.02
C THR A 182 -24.85 -22.46 -1.46
N GLY A 183 -24.67 -22.56 -0.14
CA GLY A 183 -23.37 -22.28 0.51
C GLY A 183 -22.92 -20.84 0.36
N CYS A 184 -23.80 -19.89 -0.02
CA CYS A 184 -23.41 -18.51 -0.28
C CYS A 184 -22.90 -17.82 0.98
N SER A 185 -21.95 -16.89 0.81
CA SER A 185 -21.45 -16.05 1.90
C SER A 185 -22.51 -15.05 2.36
N LEU A 186 -22.35 -14.51 3.59
CA LEU A 186 -23.19 -13.44 4.11
C LEU A 186 -23.33 -12.26 3.13
N ASN A 187 -22.22 -11.88 2.47
CA ASN A 187 -22.23 -10.78 1.51
C ASN A 187 -23.06 -11.10 0.25
N GLN A 188 -22.94 -12.32 -0.28
CA GLN A 188 -23.75 -12.77 -1.42
C GLN A 188 -25.22 -12.89 -1.06
N ALA A 189 -25.53 -13.36 0.15
CA ALA A 189 -26.90 -13.38 0.66
C ALA A 189 -27.46 -11.96 0.79
N ALA A 190 -26.67 -11.03 1.33
CA ALA A 190 -27.07 -9.62 1.46
C ALA A 190 -27.34 -8.95 0.11
N GLN A 191 -26.53 -9.24 -0.91
CA GLN A 191 -26.71 -8.69 -2.26
C GLN A 191 -28.03 -9.18 -2.89
N ARG A 192 -28.30 -10.48 -2.88
CA ARG A 192 -29.54 -11.06 -3.40
C ARG A 192 -30.79 -10.58 -2.66
N LEU A 193 -30.67 -10.38 -1.34
CA LEU A 193 -31.79 -9.89 -0.52
C LEU A 193 -32.01 -8.37 -0.70
N ALA A 194 -30.97 -7.61 -1.01
CA ALA A 194 -31.06 -6.19 -1.32
C ALA A 194 -31.96 -5.96 -2.55
N GLU A 195 -31.69 -6.68 -3.62
CA GLU A 195 -32.51 -6.64 -4.84
C GLU A 195 -33.96 -7.07 -4.57
N ARG A 196 -34.13 -8.16 -3.82
CA ARG A 196 -35.48 -8.73 -3.57
C ARG A 196 -36.36 -7.87 -2.66
N PHE A 197 -35.78 -7.22 -1.65
CA PHE A 197 -36.54 -6.42 -0.68
C PHE A 197 -36.49 -4.92 -0.97
N GLY A 198 -35.87 -4.49 -2.09
CA GLY A 198 -35.76 -3.07 -2.45
C GLY A 198 -35.01 -2.24 -1.41
N ARG A 199 -34.03 -2.86 -0.74
CA ARG A 199 -33.24 -2.22 0.32
C ARG A 199 -31.77 -2.11 -0.08
N SER A 200 -31.03 -1.16 0.52
CA SER A 200 -29.61 -1.05 0.20
C SER A 200 -28.85 -2.30 0.66
N HIS A 201 -27.92 -2.77 -0.18
CA HIS A 201 -27.02 -3.89 0.13
C HIS A 201 -26.33 -3.72 1.49
N GLU A 202 -25.85 -2.52 1.79
CA GLU A 202 -25.15 -2.23 3.03
C GLU A 202 -26.06 -2.29 4.26
N ALA A 203 -27.33 -1.88 4.15
CA ALA A 203 -28.30 -1.99 5.25
C ALA A 203 -28.56 -3.47 5.59
N ILE A 204 -28.81 -4.30 4.58
CA ILE A 204 -29.03 -5.73 4.79
C ILE A 204 -27.76 -6.41 5.29
N ARG A 205 -26.60 -6.05 4.75
CA ARG A 205 -25.31 -6.59 5.19
C ARG A 205 -25.05 -6.31 6.68
N LYS A 206 -25.28 -5.07 7.14
CA LYS A 206 -25.13 -4.70 8.56
C LYS A 206 -26.12 -5.42 9.46
N LEU A 207 -27.36 -5.58 8.99
CA LEU A 207 -28.39 -6.33 9.70
C LEU A 207 -27.94 -7.78 9.89
N LEU A 208 -27.56 -8.46 8.83
CA LEU A 208 -27.09 -9.84 8.88
C LEU A 208 -25.82 -9.98 9.74
N GLN A 209 -24.89 -9.02 9.69
CA GLN A 209 -23.69 -9.02 10.54
C GLN A 209 -24.04 -8.87 12.04
N ARG A 210 -25.06 -8.07 12.39
CA ARG A 210 -25.53 -7.95 13.77
C ARG A 210 -26.07 -9.29 14.28
N HIS A 211 -26.95 -9.94 13.50
CA HIS A 211 -27.49 -11.25 13.86
C HIS A 211 -26.43 -12.35 13.91
N GLU A 212 -25.42 -12.29 13.01
CA GLU A 212 -24.33 -13.25 12.99
C GLU A 212 -23.45 -13.17 14.24
N ARG A 213 -23.30 -11.99 14.85
CA ARG A 213 -22.60 -11.83 16.14
C ARG A 213 -23.35 -12.48 17.31
N GLU A 214 -24.68 -12.44 17.28
CA GLU A 214 -25.54 -13.01 18.32
C GLU A 214 -25.72 -14.53 18.14
N ARG A 215 -25.88 -14.97 16.89
CA ARG A 215 -26.10 -16.37 16.49
C ARG A 215 -25.36 -16.68 15.20
N PRO A 216 -24.12 -17.19 15.25
CA PRO A 216 -23.33 -17.52 14.06
C PRO A 216 -24.01 -18.64 13.26
N ARG A 217 -24.51 -18.34 12.08
CA ARG A 217 -25.18 -19.29 11.19
C ARG A 217 -24.60 -19.38 9.77
N PHE A 218 -24.00 -18.29 9.33
CA PHE A 218 -23.20 -18.29 8.11
C PHE A 218 -21.83 -18.79 8.49
N ASN A 219 -21.60 -20.08 8.66
CA ASN A 219 -20.28 -20.61 8.94
C ASN A 219 -19.22 -19.51 8.88
N GLN A 220 -18.93 -18.86 10.01
CA GLN A 220 -17.74 -18.04 10.11
C GLN A 220 -16.61 -19.04 9.92
N VAL A 221 -16.24 -19.23 8.66
CA VAL A 221 -14.99 -19.88 8.37
C VAL A 221 -13.99 -19.10 9.18
N ALA A 222 -13.45 -19.75 10.21
CA ALA A 222 -12.60 -19.16 11.22
C ALA A 222 -11.64 -18.16 10.54
N VAL A 223 -11.40 -17.03 11.20
CA VAL A 223 -10.41 -16.06 10.72
C VAL A 223 -9.17 -16.88 10.37
N LEU A 224 -8.63 -16.72 9.16
CA LEU A 224 -7.43 -17.45 8.74
C LEU A 224 -6.35 -17.26 9.80
N GLY A 225 -6.03 -18.34 10.50
CA GLY A 225 -4.99 -18.35 11.51
C GLY A 225 -3.62 -18.12 10.88
N GLU A 226 -2.62 -17.84 11.69
CA GLU A 226 -1.25 -17.61 11.23
C GLU A 226 -0.69 -18.83 10.45
N ARG A 227 -0.95 -20.05 10.96
CA ARG A 227 -0.55 -21.30 10.30
C ARG A 227 -1.17 -21.42 8.90
N GLU A 228 -2.45 -21.09 8.75
CA GLU A 228 -3.15 -21.14 7.47
C GLU A 228 -2.63 -20.08 6.50
N ARG A 229 -2.34 -18.86 6.98
CA ARG A 229 -1.72 -17.80 6.18
C ARG A 229 -0.34 -18.21 5.66
N ARG A 230 0.50 -18.83 6.50
CA ARG A 230 1.82 -19.34 6.10
C ARG A 230 1.72 -20.43 5.03
N VAL A 231 0.80 -21.38 5.18
CA VAL A 231 0.56 -22.43 4.16
C VAL A 231 0.05 -21.82 2.86
N MET A 232 -0.88 -20.88 2.95
CA MET A 232 -1.43 -20.17 1.79
C MET A 232 -0.35 -19.38 1.05
N PHE A 233 0.55 -18.70 1.78
CA PHE A 233 1.67 -17.98 1.23
C PHE A 233 2.67 -18.90 0.51
N ARG A 234 3.01 -20.07 1.11
CA ARG A 234 3.85 -21.06 0.44
C ARG A 234 3.25 -21.53 -0.88
N ALA A 235 1.95 -21.86 -0.89
CA ALA A 235 1.26 -22.27 -2.11
C ALA A 235 1.24 -21.14 -3.15
N TRP A 236 1.02 -19.89 -2.73
CA TRP A 236 1.06 -18.72 -3.59
C TRP A 236 2.45 -18.50 -4.20
N ARG A 237 3.52 -18.67 -3.44
CA ARG A 237 4.90 -18.61 -3.96
C ARG A 237 5.18 -19.67 -5.03
N LEU A 238 4.55 -20.83 -4.94
CA LEU A 238 4.60 -21.90 -5.94
C LEU A 238 3.63 -21.68 -7.13
N GLY A 239 3.06 -20.48 -7.24
CA GLY A 239 2.22 -20.09 -8.36
C GLY A 239 0.72 -20.29 -8.16
N ALA A 240 0.24 -20.78 -7.00
CA ALA A 240 -1.19 -20.96 -6.79
C ALA A 240 -1.97 -19.65 -6.93
N GLU A 241 -3.00 -19.65 -7.76
CA GLU A 241 -3.86 -18.48 -7.96
C GLU A 241 -4.72 -18.19 -6.71
N PRO A 242 -4.96 -16.92 -6.36
CA PRO A 242 -5.83 -16.55 -5.22
C PRO A 242 -7.26 -17.10 -5.34
N SER A 243 -7.76 -17.31 -6.54
CA SER A 243 -9.07 -17.95 -6.81
C SER A 243 -9.10 -19.42 -6.38
N VAL A 244 -8.03 -20.16 -6.64
CA VAL A 244 -7.89 -21.58 -6.25
C VAL A 244 -7.76 -21.70 -4.73
N LEU A 245 -6.94 -20.83 -4.12
CA LEU A 245 -6.81 -20.75 -2.67
C LEU A 245 -8.14 -20.39 -2.00
N GLY A 246 -8.89 -19.45 -2.58
CA GLY A 246 -10.21 -19.08 -2.09
C GLY A 246 -11.18 -20.27 -2.05
N ARG A 247 -11.23 -21.07 -3.11
CA ARG A 247 -12.06 -22.30 -3.14
C ARG A 247 -11.62 -23.31 -2.07
N LYS A 248 -10.32 -23.58 -1.98
CA LYS A 248 -9.77 -24.54 -1.00
C LYS A 248 -10.08 -24.16 0.45
N TYR A 249 -9.95 -22.89 0.80
CA TYR A 249 -10.18 -22.40 2.16
C TYR A 249 -11.60 -21.85 2.37
N ARG A 250 -12.50 -21.98 1.40
CA ARG A 250 -13.88 -21.43 1.43
C ARG A 250 -13.91 -19.93 1.75
N LYS A 251 -12.95 -19.18 1.22
CA LYS A 251 -12.79 -17.73 1.42
C LYS A 251 -13.01 -16.97 0.12
N SER A 252 -13.43 -15.72 0.23
CA SER A 252 -13.49 -14.84 -0.93
C SER A 252 -12.06 -14.53 -1.42
N ARG A 253 -11.92 -14.22 -2.72
CA ARG A 253 -10.65 -13.76 -3.30
C ARG A 253 -10.06 -12.57 -2.53
N GLY A 254 -10.90 -11.60 -2.12
CA GLY A 254 -10.46 -10.45 -1.32
C GLY A 254 -9.90 -10.84 0.06
N SER A 255 -10.51 -11.84 0.72
CA SER A 255 -10.00 -12.36 2.00
C SER A 255 -8.66 -13.06 1.83
N VAL A 256 -8.46 -13.81 0.73
CA VAL A 256 -7.18 -14.46 0.41
C VAL A 256 -6.10 -13.42 0.14
N LEU A 257 -6.38 -12.43 -0.69
CA LEU A 257 -5.42 -11.36 -0.99
C LEU A 257 -5.01 -10.58 0.25
N ARG A 258 -5.97 -10.27 1.14
CA ARG A 258 -5.69 -9.63 2.42
C ARG A 258 -4.81 -10.50 3.33
N ALA A 259 -5.09 -11.79 3.41
CA ALA A 259 -4.29 -12.74 4.19
C ALA A 259 -2.87 -12.85 3.65
N LEU A 260 -2.70 -12.89 2.32
CA LEU A 260 -1.38 -12.88 1.67
C LEU A 260 -0.62 -11.57 1.91
N SER A 261 -1.29 -10.41 1.81
CA SER A 261 -0.66 -9.11 2.09
C SER A 261 -0.22 -9.01 3.54
N LEU A 262 -1.03 -9.50 4.48
CA LEU A 262 -0.68 -9.54 5.90
C LEU A 262 0.53 -10.44 6.17
N GLU A 263 0.55 -11.66 5.64
CA GLU A 263 1.69 -12.58 5.79
C GLU A 263 3.00 -12.01 5.22
N ARG A 264 2.92 -11.35 4.06
CA ARG A 264 4.07 -10.66 3.43
C ARG A 264 4.56 -9.51 4.31
N ALA A 265 3.63 -8.69 4.81
CA ALA A 265 3.95 -7.58 5.72
C ALA A 265 4.56 -8.05 7.05
N ASP A 266 4.08 -9.16 7.60
CA ASP A 266 4.62 -9.73 8.84
C ASP A 266 6.07 -10.19 8.65
N ARG A 267 6.40 -10.81 7.51
CA ARG A 267 7.77 -11.17 7.13
C ARG A 267 8.69 -9.96 6.94
N LEU A 268 8.17 -8.89 6.32
CA LEU A 268 8.92 -7.64 6.17
C LEU A 268 9.23 -7.02 7.54
N ARG A 269 8.28 -7.03 8.47
CA ARG A 269 8.47 -6.55 9.84
C ARG A 269 9.44 -7.40 10.64
N GLU A 270 9.40 -8.73 10.47
CA GLU A 270 10.35 -9.67 11.08
C GLU A 270 11.77 -9.35 10.62
N MET A 271 11.99 -9.24 9.32
CA MET A 271 13.26 -8.88 8.73
C MET A 271 13.80 -7.52 9.22
N ALA A 272 12.92 -6.51 9.34
CA ALA A 272 13.33 -5.20 9.86
C ALA A 272 13.72 -5.27 11.35
N ARG A 273 13.04 -6.11 12.15
CA ARG A 273 13.38 -6.33 13.57
C ARG A 273 14.69 -7.10 13.78
N GLU A 274 15.02 -7.99 12.87
CA GLU A 274 16.28 -8.75 12.90
C GLU A 274 17.51 -7.94 12.44
N GLY A 275 17.33 -6.63 12.16
CA GLY A 275 18.41 -5.74 11.75
C GLY A 275 18.86 -5.91 10.29
N GLY A 276 18.19 -6.74 9.50
CA GLY A 276 18.55 -7.00 8.10
C GLY A 276 18.50 -5.77 7.18
N LEU A 277 17.81 -4.71 7.61
CA LEU A 277 17.68 -3.44 6.88
C LEU A 277 18.51 -2.31 7.48
N ASP A 278 19.20 -2.54 8.58
CA ASP A 278 20.06 -1.55 9.18
C ASP A 278 21.26 -1.26 8.28
N GLY A 279 21.70 -0.01 8.27
CA GLY A 279 22.83 0.39 7.44
C GLY A 279 23.06 1.90 7.54
N PRO A 280 24.22 2.36 7.00
CA PRO A 280 24.55 3.78 6.98
C PRO A 280 23.49 4.58 6.20
N ALA A 281 23.07 5.69 6.78
CA ALA A 281 22.16 6.64 6.15
C ALA A 281 22.88 7.98 5.93
N GLY A 282 22.60 8.60 4.78
CA GLY A 282 23.12 9.92 4.46
C GLY A 282 22.03 10.99 4.51
N PRO A 283 22.41 12.27 4.66
CA PRO A 283 21.46 13.37 4.69
C PRO A 283 20.64 13.50 3.40
N THR A 284 21.18 13.03 2.28
CA THR A 284 20.50 13.03 0.98
C THR A 284 19.30 12.06 0.93
N PHE A 285 19.18 11.11 1.87
CA PHE A 285 18.08 10.14 1.88
C PHE A 285 16.72 10.75 2.26
N GLU A 286 16.74 11.86 2.99
CA GLU A 286 15.53 12.56 3.44
C GLU A 286 15.05 13.64 2.45
N MET A 287 15.79 13.88 1.36
CA MET A 287 15.38 14.83 0.33
C MET A 287 14.10 14.32 -0.39
N GLU A 288 13.24 15.24 -0.80
CA GLU A 288 11.96 14.92 -1.44
C GLU A 288 12.14 14.14 -2.76
N ASP A 289 13.18 14.47 -3.51
CA ASP A 289 13.54 13.87 -4.79
C ASP A 289 14.64 12.78 -4.70
N ALA A 290 15.01 12.34 -3.47
CA ALA A 290 16.08 11.37 -3.24
C ALA A 290 15.95 10.10 -4.09
N GLU A 291 14.73 9.57 -4.23
CA GLU A 291 14.46 8.37 -5.04
C GLU A 291 14.79 8.61 -6.52
N ALA A 292 14.42 9.77 -7.07
CA ALA A 292 14.70 10.12 -8.45
C ALA A 292 16.20 10.36 -8.70
N VAL A 293 16.87 11.02 -7.76
CA VAL A 293 18.30 11.36 -7.89
C VAL A 293 19.19 10.13 -7.68
N LEU A 294 18.98 9.37 -6.61
CA LEU A 294 19.87 8.27 -6.22
C LEU A 294 19.69 6.99 -7.05
N LEU A 295 18.51 6.78 -7.64
CA LEU A 295 18.20 5.60 -8.43
C LEU A 295 18.22 5.85 -9.95
N SER A 296 18.47 7.08 -10.40
CA SER A 296 18.57 7.41 -11.83
C SER A 296 19.91 7.06 -12.50
N PRO A 297 21.08 7.05 -11.82
CA PRO A 297 22.35 6.82 -12.48
C PRO A 297 22.39 5.50 -13.25
N ALA A 298 22.94 5.50 -14.46
CA ALA A 298 23.06 4.31 -15.30
C ALA A 298 23.69 3.10 -14.59
N PRO A 299 24.77 3.24 -13.78
CA PRO A 299 25.34 2.11 -13.06
C PRO A 299 24.39 1.43 -12.06
N VAL A 300 23.40 2.17 -11.55
CA VAL A 300 22.38 1.66 -10.62
C VAL A 300 21.29 0.89 -11.36
N ARG A 301 20.99 1.27 -12.60
CA ARG A 301 19.90 0.74 -13.42
C ARG A 301 20.31 -0.35 -14.37
N GLU A 302 21.56 -0.35 -14.81
CA GLU A 302 22.12 -1.20 -15.85
C GLU A 302 23.13 -2.20 -15.28
N GLY A 303 23.52 -3.19 -16.07
CA GLY A 303 24.57 -4.15 -15.72
C GLY A 303 24.16 -5.22 -14.72
N LEU A 304 22.86 -5.35 -14.42
CA LEU A 304 22.34 -6.32 -13.45
C LEU A 304 22.16 -7.73 -14.06
N GLY A 305 23.07 -8.13 -14.94
CA GLY A 305 23.01 -9.37 -15.71
C GLY A 305 23.09 -10.66 -14.88
N ALA A 306 22.65 -11.77 -15.48
CA ALA A 306 22.73 -13.09 -14.86
C ALA A 306 24.19 -13.56 -14.72
N PRO A 307 24.54 -14.35 -13.69
CA PRO A 307 25.83 -15.04 -13.63
C PRO A 307 25.94 -16.04 -14.79
N GLY A 308 26.98 -15.92 -15.56
CA GLY A 308 27.22 -16.79 -16.73
C GLY A 308 27.90 -18.11 -16.43
N ALA A 309 28.13 -18.47 -15.15
CA ALA A 309 28.86 -19.65 -14.76
C ALA A 309 27.95 -20.74 -14.19
N THR A 310 28.10 -21.96 -14.64
CA THR A 310 27.28 -23.13 -14.27
C THR A 310 27.92 -24.01 -13.19
N ASP A 311 29.23 -23.88 -12.99
CA ASP A 311 29.99 -24.62 -12.00
C ASP A 311 30.98 -23.73 -11.24
N LEU A 312 31.47 -24.23 -10.11
CA LEU A 312 32.35 -23.51 -9.20
C LEU A 312 33.68 -23.09 -9.85
N LEU A 313 34.29 -23.97 -10.63
CA LEU A 313 35.58 -23.69 -11.28
C LEU A 313 35.44 -22.59 -12.32
N SER A 314 34.42 -22.68 -13.18
CA SER A 314 34.09 -21.62 -14.16
C SER A 314 33.80 -20.28 -13.49
N PHE A 315 33.18 -20.31 -12.31
CA PHE A 315 32.92 -19.11 -11.53
C PHE A 315 34.20 -18.44 -11.02
N VAL A 316 35.09 -19.21 -10.40
CA VAL A 316 36.39 -18.73 -9.88
C VAL A 316 37.28 -18.22 -11.02
N LEU A 317 37.39 -18.97 -12.10
CA LEU A 317 38.18 -18.56 -13.28
C LEU A 317 37.58 -17.32 -13.96
N GLY A 318 36.25 -17.22 -14.01
CA GLY A 318 35.53 -16.04 -14.50
C GLY A 318 35.71 -14.81 -13.61
N ALA A 319 35.76 -15.00 -12.28
CA ALA A 319 36.07 -13.95 -11.33
C ALA A 319 37.42 -13.30 -11.54
N ARG A 320 38.47 -14.10 -11.75
CA ARG A 320 39.84 -13.63 -12.00
C ARG A 320 39.99 -12.74 -13.24
N ARG A 321 39.10 -12.89 -14.24
CA ARG A 321 39.12 -12.11 -15.49
C ARG A 321 38.33 -10.80 -15.43
N ARG A 322 37.71 -10.48 -14.32
CA ARG A 322 36.87 -9.29 -14.21
C ARG A 322 37.69 -8.05 -13.95
N THR A 323 37.35 -6.99 -14.66
CA THR A 323 37.89 -5.64 -14.43
C THR A 323 37.21 -4.99 -13.23
N VAL A 324 37.99 -4.35 -12.37
CA VAL A 324 37.48 -3.56 -11.26
C VAL A 324 36.82 -2.29 -11.82
N PRO A 325 35.58 -1.99 -11.49
CA PRO A 325 34.91 -0.79 -11.98
C PRO A 325 35.51 0.49 -11.39
N VAL A 326 35.24 1.60 -12.08
CA VAL A 326 35.65 2.93 -11.63
C VAL A 326 34.98 3.27 -10.30
N GLY A 327 35.68 3.94 -9.38
CA GLY A 327 35.19 4.27 -8.04
C GLY A 327 33.83 4.99 -8.00
N VAL A 328 33.52 5.77 -9.05
CA VAL A 328 32.22 6.44 -9.19
C VAL A 328 31.05 5.43 -9.35
N VAL A 329 31.28 4.32 -10.06
CA VAL A 329 30.27 3.26 -10.23
C VAL A 329 30.03 2.53 -8.92
N GLU A 330 31.07 2.18 -8.19
CA GLU A 330 31.00 1.56 -6.87
C GLU A 330 30.25 2.46 -5.88
N GLN A 331 30.62 3.74 -5.84
CA GLN A 331 29.99 4.73 -4.97
C GLN A 331 28.48 4.87 -5.27
N ALA A 332 28.10 5.05 -6.53
CA ALA A 332 26.70 5.17 -6.92
C ALA A 332 25.88 3.92 -6.52
N ARG A 333 26.40 2.71 -6.77
CA ARG A 333 25.74 1.45 -6.39
C ARG A 333 25.65 1.27 -4.89
N SER A 334 26.69 1.63 -4.14
CA SER A 334 26.72 1.50 -2.68
C SER A 334 25.72 2.47 -2.02
N VAL A 335 25.67 3.72 -2.46
CA VAL A 335 24.69 4.71 -1.97
C VAL A 335 23.27 4.25 -2.29
N ALA A 336 23.01 3.82 -3.53
CA ALA A 336 21.69 3.33 -3.94
C ALA A 336 21.26 2.09 -3.15
N PHE A 337 22.18 1.15 -2.88
CA PHE A 337 21.92 -0.04 -2.05
C PHE A 337 21.47 0.35 -0.64
N GLN A 338 22.21 1.24 0.03
CA GLN A 338 21.87 1.70 1.38
C GLN A 338 20.56 2.52 1.38
N PHE A 339 20.34 3.35 0.36
CA PHE A 339 19.10 4.09 0.22
C PHE A 339 17.87 3.18 0.08
N LEU A 340 17.94 2.14 -0.75
CA LEU A 340 16.84 1.19 -0.96
C LEU A 340 16.49 0.45 0.35
N LYS A 341 17.49 0.04 1.13
CA LYS A 341 17.29 -0.57 2.47
C LYS A 341 16.61 0.42 3.42
N TRP A 342 17.16 1.62 3.53
CA TRP A 342 16.61 2.68 4.37
C TRP A 342 15.17 3.02 3.99
N ARG A 343 14.90 3.17 2.68
CA ARG A 343 13.55 3.46 2.18
C ARG A 343 12.56 2.35 2.49
N ALA A 344 12.97 1.10 2.28
CA ALA A 344 12.16 -0.07 2.62
C ALA A 344 11.85 -0.10 4.13
N SER A 345 12.83 0.12 5.00
CA SER A 345 12.65 0.16 6.46
C SER A 345 11.63 1.23 6.88
N ARG A 346 11.72 2.44 6.33
CA ARG A 346 10.75 3.53 6.57
C ARG A 346 9.33 3.14 6.15
N LEU A 347 9.17 2.57 4.96
CA LEU A 347 7.87 2.15 4.45
C LEU A 347 7.28 0.97 5.25
N ILE A 348 8.11 0.04 5.74
CA ILE A 348 7.66 -1.05 6.62
C ILE A 348 7.06 -0.48 7.91
N GLY A 349 7.68 0.55 8.50
CA GLY A 349 7.17 1.24 9.69
C GLY A 349 5.81 1.92 9.48
N GLN A 350 5.47 2.27 8.24
CA GLN A 350 4.20 2.90 7.87
C GLN A 350 3.08 1.91 7.52
N LEU A 351 3.40 0.61 7.36
CA LEU A 351 2.40 -0.41 7.02
C LEU A 351 1.34 -0.55 8.10
N HIS A 352 0.07 -0.48 7.69
CA HIS A 352 -1.05 -0.70 8.63
C HIS A 352 -0.95 -2.09 9.29
N PRO A 353 -1.00 -2.20 10.65
CA PRO A 353 -0.68 -3.42 11.38
C PRO A 353 -1.55 -4.63 11.00
N TYR A 354 -2.86 -4.42 10.75
CA TYR A 354 -3.83 -5.50 10.51
C TYR A 354 -4.38 -5.55 9.09
N ASN A 355 -4.14 -4.54 8.27
CA ASN A 355 -4.67 -4.46 6.91
C ASN A 355 -3.72 -3.71 5.98
N PRO A 356 -2.49 -4.23 5.74
CA PRO A 356 -1.53 -3.60 4.85
C PRO A 356 -2.07 -3.60 3.42
N ALA A 357 -1.94 -2.48 2.72
CA ALA A 357 -2.31 -2.39 1.31
C ALA A 357 -1.36 -3.23 0.46
N SER A 358 -1.90 -3.98 -0.51
CA SER A 358 -1.10 -4.87 -1.34
C SER A 358 -0.08 -4.13 -2.22
N GLY A 359 -0.39 -2.90 -2.63
CA GLY A 359 0.50 -2.04 -3.39
C GLY A 359 1.72 -1.60 -2.57
N ASP A 360 1.51 -1.19 -1.30
CA ASP A 360 2.60 -0.79 -0.40
C ASP A 360 3.55 -1.96 -0.15
N VAL A 361 3.00 -3.15 0.13
CA VAL A 361 3.80 -4.37 0.31
C VAL A 361 4.58 -4.71 -0.96
N ASP A 362 3.95 -4.60 -2.13
CA ASP A 362 4.60 -4.85 -3.42
C ASP A 362 5.73 -3.85 -3.71
N ARG A 363 5.52 -2.58 -3.41
CA ARG A 363 6.55 -1.54 -3.53
C ARG A 363 7.76 -1.85 -2.66
N ILE A 364 7.56 -2.19 -1.39
CA ILE A 364 8.64 -2.54 -0.46
C ILE A 364 9.43 -3.75 -0.97
N GLU A 365 8.74 -4.82 -1.37
CA GLU A 365 9.42 -6.00 -1.92
C GLU A 365 10.19 -5.69 -3.21
N THR A 366 9.69 -4.77 -4.03
CA THR A 366 10.38 -4.35 -5.27
C THR A 366 11.66 -3.59 -4.94
N LEU A 367 11.64 -2.67 -3.96
CA LEU A 367 12.84 -1.99 -3.48
C LEU A 367 13.88 -2.98 -2.93
N LEU A 368 13.45 -3.96 -2.16
CA LEU A 368 14.34 -4.99 -1.60
C LEU A 368 14.92 -5.93 -2.67
N ARG A 369 14.15 -6.29 -3.70
CA ARG A 369 14.69 -7.02 -4.86
C ARG A 369 15.75 -6.21 -5.58
N TRP A 370 15.55 -4.91 -5.73
CA TRP A 370 16.55 -4.05 -6.33
C TRP A 370 17.81 -3.94 -5.47
N ALA A 371 17.66 -3.72 -4.15
CA ALA A 371 18.78 -3.74 -3.22
C ALA A 371 19.56 -5.07 -3.28
N SER A 372 18.87 -6.21 -3.32
CA SER A 372 19.50 -7.53 -3.49
C SER A 372 20.38 -7.61 -4.73
N ARG A 373 19.91 -7.05 -5.84
CA ARG A 373 20.67 -7.06 -7.11
C ARG A 373 21.89 -6.17 -7.05
N LEU A 374 21.75 -4.98 -6.49
CA LEU A 374 22.89 -4.08 -6.29
C LEU A 374 23.94 -4.71 -5.38
N LYS A 375 23.52 -5.40 -4.31
CA LYS A 375 24.43 -6.15 -3.45
C LYS A 375 25.22 -7.20 -4.25
N VAL A 376 24.53 -7.98 -5.07
CA VAL A 376 25.17 -9.00 -5.93
C VAL A 376 26.17 -8.36 -6.89
N GLU A 377 25.83 -7.22 -7.50
CA GLU A 377 26.75 -6.52 -8.39
C GLU A 377 27.98 -5.94 -7.66
N LEU A 378 27.80 -5.38 -6.48
CA LEU A 378 28.90 -4.92 -5.62
C LEU A 378 29.82 -6.08 -5.24
N MET A 379 29.24 -7.21 -4.83
CA MET A 379 30.04 -8.41 -4.54
C MET A 379 30.81 -8.90 -5.77
N ARG A 380 30.18 -8.94 -6.95
CA ARG A 380 30.81 -9.36 -8.20
C ARG A 380 32.02 -8.50 -8.57
N GLN A 381 31.97 -7.22 -8.28
CA GLN A 381 33.06 -6.29 -8.54
C GLN A 381 34.32 -6.64 -7.74
N GLU A 382 34.11 -7.14 -6.53
CA GLU A 382 35.21 -7.48 -5.61
C GLU A 382 35.66 -8.94 -5.70
N LEU A 383 35.03 -9.79 -6.53
CA LEU A 383 35.33 -11.22 -6.58
C LEU A 383 36.76 -11.52 -7.02
N ALA A 384 37.30 -10.78 -7.99
CA ALA A 384 38.67 -10.97 -8.45
C ALA A 384 39.65 -10.74 -7.29
N LEU A 385 39.48 -9.61 -6.60
CA LEU A 385 40.30 -9.25 -5.44
C LEU A 385 40.15 -10.25 -4.28
N ALA A 386 38.88 -10.67 -4.01
CA ALA A 386 38.60 -11.63 -2.94
C ALA A 386 39.28 -12.99 -3.21
N VAL A 387 39.22 -13.50 -4.44
CA VAL A 387 39.91 -14.76 -4.84
C VAL A 387 41.43 -14.62 -4.74
N GLU A 388 42.01 -13.55 -5.30
CA GLU A 388 43.42 -13.28 -5.26
C GLU A 388 43.95 -13.15 -3.82
N THR A 389 43.23 -12.40 -2.98
CA THR A 389 43.57 -12.21 -1.56
C THR A 389 43.54 -13.54 -0.79
N LEU A 390 42.50 -14.37 -1.04
CA LEU A 390 42.36 -15.68 -0.40
C LEU A 390 43.51 -16.62 -0.78
N GLU A 391 43.78 -16.75 -2.09
CA GLU A 391 44.83 -17.63 -2.62
C GLU A 391 46.23 -17.20 -2.18
N SER A 392 46.51 -15.90 -2.28
CA SER A 392 47.79 -15.34 -1.82
C SER A 392 47.99 -15.54 -0.32
N GLY A 393 46.96 -15.31 0.49
CA GLY A 393 47.04 -15.50 1.95
C GLY A 393 47.17 -16.95 2.39
N MET A 394 46.67 -17.91 1.59
CA MET A 394 46.83 -19.36 1.84
C MET A 394 48.09 -19.96 1.22
N GLY A 395 48.74 -19.26 0.29
CA GLY A 395 49.86 -19.80 -0.50
C GLY A 395 49.46 -20.95 -1.42
N ARG A 396 48.17 -21.09 -1.77
CA ARG A 396 47.64 -22.18 -2.59
C ARG A 396 46.42 -21.73 -3.40
N ARG A 397 46.30 -22.21 -4.62
CA ARG A 397 45.20 -21.86 -5.52
C ARG A 397 43.96 -22.72 -5.25
N LEU A 398 42.78 -22.16 -5.47
CA LEU A 398 41.50 -22.85 -5.29
C LEU A 398 41.31 -24.01 -6.29
N ASP A 399 41.87 -23.90 -7.50
CA ASP A 399 41.81 -24.93 -8.53
C ASP A 399 42.76 -26.10 -8.28
N GLU A 400 43.70 -26.00 -7.32
CA GLU A 400 44.61 -27.06 -6.86
C GLU A 400 44.04 -27.84 -5.65
N MET A 401 42.89 -27.44 -5.15
CA MET A 401 42.23 -28.07 -3.99
C MET A 401 41.17 -29.09 -4.42
N SER A 402 40.74 -29.92 -3.49
CA SER A 402 39.58 -30.77 -3.74
C SER A 402 38.30 -29.91 -3.96
N ALA A 403 37.38 -30.41 -4.79
CA ALA A 403 36.15 -29.68 -5.11
C ALA A 403 35.32 -29.34 -3.86
N SER A 404 35.36 -30.18 -2.82
CA SER A 404 34.64 -29.93 -1.56
C SER A 404 35.27 -28.80 -0.73
N GLU A 405 36.61 -28.80 -0.60
CA GLU A 405 37.35 -27.75 0.12
C GLU A 405 37.19 -26.39 -0.58
N SER A 406 37.36 -26.36 -1.91
CA SER A 406 37.19 -25.14 -2.70
C SER A 406 35.77 -24.58 -2.59
N ALA A 407 34.74 -25.44 -2.62
CA ALA A 407 33.37 -25.02 -2.51
C ALA A 407 33.04 -24.40 -1.13
N GLU A 408 33.60 -24.96 -0.05
CA GLU A 408 33.40 -24.44 1.31
C GLU A 408 34.11 -23.09 1.48
N LEU A 409 35.35 -22.97 1.03
CA LEU A 409 36.11 -21.72 1.07
C LEU A 409 35.44 -20.61 0.24
N VAL A 410 35.02 -20.93 -0.98
CA VAL A 410 34.31 -19.96 -1.82
C VAL A 410 32.97 -19.51 -1.19
N ARG A 411 32.24 -20.43 -0.58
CA ARG A 411 31.00 -20.05 0.13
C ARG A 411 31.30 -19.08 1.26
N GLU A 412 32.29 -19.36 2.10
CA GLU A 412 32.67 -18.50 3.20
C GLU A 412 33.20 -17.15 2.73
N MET A 413 34.06 -17.17 1.67
CA MET A 413 34.51 -15.94 1.01
C MET A 413 33.34 -15.07 0.52
N LEU A 414 32.32 -15.67 -0.09
CA LEU A 414 31.14 -14.96 -0.56
C LEU A 414 30.31 -14.40 0.61
N GLU A 415 30.15 -15.16 1.70
CA GLU A 415 29.47 -14.69 2.90
C GLU A 415 30.17 -13.46 3.50
N LEU A 416 31.49 -13.52 3.66
CA LEU A 416 32.28 -12.41 4.20
C LEU A 416 32.29 -11.19 3.25
N THR A 417 32.39 -11.41 1.95
CA THR A 417 32.24 -10.33 0.96
C THR A 417 30.87 -9.67 1.05
N GLY A 418 29.81 -10.46 1.18
CA GLY A 418 28.45 -9.97 1.36
C GLY A 418 28.25 -9.17 2.65
N GLN A 419 28.87 -9.59 3.75
CA GLN A 419 28.87 -8.86 5.02
C GLN A 419 29.64 -7.53 4.89
N ALA A 420 30.79 -7.54 4.21
CA ALA A 420 31.56 -6.32 3.94
C ALA A 420 30.75 -5.30 3.13
N VAL A 421 30.00 -5.74 2.11
CA VAL A 421 29.09 -4.88 1.33
C VAL A 421 27.96 -4.30 2.21
N GLU A 422 27.37 -5.09 3.10
CA GLU A 422 26.30 -4.62 3.99
C GLU A 422 26.77 -3.59 5.00
N GLN A 423 27.98 -3.76 5.52
CA GLN A 423 28.57 -2.87 6.54
C GLN A 423 29.28 -1.65 5.94
N PHE A 424 29.52 -1.66 4.62
CA PHE A 424 30.22 -0.57 3.96
C PHE A 424 29.44 0.75 4.02
N ASP A 425 30.12 1.78 4.57
CA ASP A 425 29.58 3.13 4.65
C ASP A 425 30.10 3.99 3.48
N PRO A 426 29.29 4.18 2.41
CA PRO A 426 29.72 4.95 1.26
C PRO A 426 29.94 6.43 1.55
N PHE A 427 29.28 6.99 2.59
CA PHE A 427 29.42 8.40 2.96
C PHE A 427 30.73 8.67 3.71
N LYS A 428 31.11 7.74 4.57
CA LYS A 428 32.41 7.79 5.24
C LYS A 428 33.54 7.57 4.24
N ALA A 429 33.39 6.58 3.37
CA ALA A 429 34.35 6.26 2.32
C ALA A 429 34.57 7.44 1.36
N ALA A 430 33.52 8.13 0.93
CA ALA A 430 33.63 9.31 0.06
C ALA A 430 34.48 10.44 0.69
N ARG A 431 34.41 10.60 2.02
CA ARG A 431 35.19 11.61 2.75
C ARG A 431 36.65 11.24 2.97
N SER A 432 36.94 9.94 3.12
CA SER A 432 38.28 9.42 3.42
C SER A 432 39.03 8.88 2.20
N GLY A 433 38.42 8.91 1.01
CA GLY A 433 38.97 8.26 -0.18
C GLY A 433 38.94 6.72 -0.12
N GLY A 434 38.20 6.16 0.84
CA GLY A 434 38.06 4.72 1.03
C GLY A 434 37.26 4.05 -0.06
N ARG A 435 37.49 2.74 -0.27
CA ARG A 435 36.79 1.90 -1.24
C ARG A 435 36.34 0.60 -0.59
N LEU A 436 35.34 -0.04 -1.19
CA LEU A 436 34.81 -1.33 -0.75
C LEU A 436 35.91 -2.44 -0.74
N ALA A 437 36.88 -2.35 -1.62
CA ALA A 437 38.04 -3.22 -1.66
C ALA A 437 38.74 -3.37 -0.30
N GLY A 438 38.88 -2.29 0.49
CA GLY A 438 39.56 -2.33 1.78
C GLY A 438 38.90 -3.28 2.79
N PRO A 439 37.63 -3.08 3.18
CA PRO A 439 36.88 -4.01 4.04
C PRO A 439 36.87 -5.45 3.53
N VAL A 440 36.69 -5.66 2.22
CA VAL A 440 36.71 -6.99 1.61
C VAL A 440 38.08 -7.65 1.80
N THR A 441 39.16 -6.97 1.42
CA THR A 441 40.53 -7.49 1.60
C THR A 441 40.80 -7.89 3.05
N LEU A 442 40.45 -7.04 4.01
CA LEU A 442 40.66 -7.33 5.44
C LEU A 442 39.87 -8.55 5.92
N ALA A 443 38.62 -8.70 5.48
CA ALA A 443 37.80 -9.86 5.84
C ALA A 443 38.35 -11.16 5.27
N ILE A 444 38.82 -11.14 4.02
CA ILE A 444 39.35 -12.32 3.33
C ILE A 444 40.76 -12.68 3.84
N GLN A 445 41.60 -11.71 4.18
CA GLN A 445 42.92 -11.98 4.83
C GLN A 445 42.73 -12.71 6.18
N ARG A 446 41.73 -12.31 6.97
CA ARG A 446 41.40 -13.00 8.24
C ARG A 446 40.95 -14.45 7.98
N LEU A 447 40.15 -14.68 6.93
CA LEU A 447 39.77 -16.03 6.52
C LEU A 447 40.98 -16.86 6.16
N ALA A 448 41.86 -16.36 5.27
CA ALA A 448 43.06 -17.04 4.84
C ALA A 448 43.97 -17.39 6.04
N ALA A 449 44.23 -16.43 6.92
CA ALA A 449 45.03 -16.65 8.14
C ALA A 449 44.44 -17.73 9.06
N ARG A 450 43.09 -17.75 9.23
CA ARG A 450 42.43 -18.81 9.98
C ARG A 450 42.61 -20.18 9.34
N VAL A 451 42.37 -20.29 8.04
CA VAL A 451 42.56 -21.56 7.28
C VAL A 451 43.99 -22.09 7.40
N VAL A 452 44.98 -21.22 7.30
CA VAL A 452 46.41 -21.62 7.47
C VAL A 452 46.67 -22.11 8.90
N LYS A 453 46.16 -21.39 9.92
CA LYS A 453 46.30 -21.78 11.32
C LYS A 453 45.61 -23.13 11.60
N ASP A 454 44.40 -23.34 11.12
CA ASP A 454 43.64 -24.57 11.34
C ASP A 454 44.32 -25.78 10.68
N ARG A 455 44.98 -25.58 9.53
CA ARG A 455 45.80 -26.60 8.89
C ARG A 455 47.08 -26.92 9.67
N GLN A 456 47.74 -25.95 10.24
CA GLN A 456 48.92 -26.14 11.09
C GLN A 456 48.56 -26.88 12.40
N THR A 457 47.39 -26.60 12.99
CA THR A 457 46.97 -27.25 14.24
C THR A 457 46.37 -28.63 14.00
N ALA A 458 45.83 -28.92 12.84
CA ALA A 458 45.22 -30.21 12.48
C ALA A 458 46.25 -31.28 12.08
N ALA A 459 47.50 -31.21 12.53
CA ALA A 459 48.59 -32.17 12.37
C ALA A 459 48.23 -33.41 11.50
N GLY A 460 47.99 -33.24 10.20
CA GLY A 460 47.87 -34.34 9.23
C GLY A 460 46.51 -35.05 9.11
N GLY A 461 45.46 -34.63 9.77
CA GLY A 461 44.10 -35.18 9.56
C GLY A 461 43.34 -34.46 8.46
N PRO A 462 42.53 -35.17 7.61
CA PRO A 462 41.67 -34.50 6.65
C PRO A 462 40.67 -33.59 7.39
N MET A 463 40.57 -32.35 6.92
CA MET A 463 39.56 -31.39 7.40
C MET A 463 38.18 -32.08 7.34
N ARG A 464 37.49 -32.18 8.46
CA ARG A 464 36.16 -32.78 8.52
C ARG A 464 35.24 -31.96 7.59
N ALA A 465 35.05 -32.45 6.38
CA ALA A 465 34.07 -31.91 5.46
C ALA A 465 32.71 -31.94 6.14
N SER A 466 32.14 -30.80 6.38
CA SER A 466 30.75 -30.70 6.78
C SER A 466 29.91 -31.40 5.72
N SER A 467 29.26 -32.51 6.06
CA SER A 467 28.55 -33.42 5.16
C SER A 467 27.26 -32.81 4.50
N ARG A 468 27.14 -31.51 4.51
CA ARG A 468 25.98 -30.78 3.95
C ARG A 468 26.18 -30.22 2.54
N LEU A 469 27.37 -30.34 1.96
CA LEU A 469 27.62 -29.88 0.60
C LEU A 469 27.51 -31.06 -0.37
N THR A 470 26.29 -31.42 -0.72
CA THR A 470 26.02 -32.38 -1.78
C THR A 470 26.43 -31.82 -3.15
N ALA A 471 27.00 -32.68 -3.99
CA ALA A 471 27.23 -32.44 -5.41
C ALA A 471 26.00 -31.82 -6.07
N GLY A 472 26.07 -30.58 -6.54
CA GLY A 472 24.94 -29.85 -7.12
C GLY A 472 24.78 -28.41 -6.62
N TRP A 473 25.79 -27.86 -5.96
CA TRP A 473 25.82 -26.43 -5.62
C TRP A 473 25.88 -25.62 -6.92
N VAL A 474 24.74 -25.10 -7.33
CA VAL A 474 24.63 -24.25 -8.51
C VAL A 474 24.91 -22.81 -8.07
N ILE A 475 25.79 -22.13 -8.78
CA ILE A 475 26.25 -20.76 -8.48
C ILE A 475 25.07 -19.79 -8.38
N GLU A 476 23.96 -20.09 -9.00
CA GLU A 476 22.70 -19.33 -8.83
C GLU A 476 22.18 -19.31 -7.38
N ASP A 477 22.56 -20.28 -6.55
CA ASP A 477 22.16 -20.34 -5.14
C ASP A 477 23.02 -19.47 -4.21
N TRP A 478 24.21 -19.05 -4.62
CA TRP A 478 25.07 -18.22 -3.79
C TRP A 478 24.45 -16.85 -3.45
N THR A 479 23.69 -16.27 -4.39
CA THR A 479 22.96 -15.01 -4.17
C THR A 479 21.91 -15.13 -3.09
N ARG A 480 21.40 -16.34 -2.86
CA ARG A 480 20.40 -16.66 -1.82
C ARG A 480 21.04 -17.02 -0.48
N SER A 481 22.24 -17.59 -0.50
CA SER A 481 22.98 -17.93 0.72
C SER A 481 23.58 -16.71 1.40
N VAL A 482 23.83 -15.67 0.64
CA VAL A 482 24.50 -14.44 1.11
C VAL A 482 23.58 -13.53 1.93
N SER A 483 22.27 -13.63 1.76
CA SER A 483 21.32 -12.82 2.53
C SER A 483 20.03 -13.61 2.81
N PRO A 484 19.70 -13.86 4.08
CA PRO A 484 18.56 -14.71 4.45
C PRO A 484 17.20 -14.17 3.98
N TRP A 485 17.10 -12.86 3.74
CA TRP A 485 15.85 -12.25 3.28
C TRP A 485 15.62 -12.36 1.76
N GLN A 486 16.65 -12.64 0.96
CA GLN A 486 16.51 -12.80 -0.49
C GLN A 486 15.68 -14.03 -0.88
N SER A 487 15.78 -15.12 -0.12
CA SER A 487 15.16 -16.41 -0.45
C SER A 487 13.64 -16.39 -0.61
N TRP A 488 12.94 -15.47 0.07
CA TRP A 488 11.48 -15.39 -0.01
C TRP A 488 10.95 -14.24 -0.87
N LEU A 489 11.80 -13.27 -1.22
CA LEU A 489 11.47 -12.17 -2.13
C LEU A 489 11.39 -12.64 -3.59
N GLU A 490 12.12 -13.70 -3.93
CA GLU A 490 12.14 -14.30 -5.25
C GLU A 490 11.29 -15.58 -5.31
N PRO A 491 10.77 -15.98 -6.48
CA PRO A 491 10.15 -17.27 -6.66
C PRO A 491 11.16 -18.42 -6.45
N ASP A 492 10.68 -19.65 -6.50
CA ASP A 492 11.54 -20.84 -6.39
C ASP A 492 12.71 -20.79 -7.40
N ARG A 493 13.92 -21.24 -6.97
CA ARG A 493 15.15 -21.23 -7.78
C ARG A 493 15.00 -21.87 -9.17
N ARG A 494 14.12 -22.85 -9.28
CA ARG A 494 13.85 -23.56 -10.54
C ARG A 494 13.08 -22.72 -11.57
N VAL A 495 12.50 -21.59 -11.18
CA VAL A 495 11.69 -20.76 -12.09
C VAL A 495 12.55 -20.05 -13.12
N ARG A 496 13.66 -19.43 -12.70
CA ARG A 496 14.52 -18.64 -13.59
C ARG A 496 15.16 -19.44 -14.72
N PRO A 497 15.78 -20.62 -14.48
CA PRO A 497 16.34 -21.45 -15.55
C PRO A 497 15.29 -21.94 -16.55
N ASN A 498 14.05 -22.10 -16.11
CA ASN A 498 12.94 -22.63 -16.91
C ASN A 498 12.01 -21.57 -17.50
N LEU A 499 12.43 -20.32 -17.57
CA LEU A 499 11.65 -19.23 -18.18
C LEU A 499 11.28 -19.48 -19.65
N GLY A 500 12.09 -20.24 -20.38
CA GLY A 500 11.81 -20.64 -21.76
C GLY A 500 10.53 -21.49 -21.91
N ALA A 501 10.15 -22.21 -20.87
CA ALA A 501 8.92 -23.01 -20.84
C ALA A 501 7.65 -22.20 -20.51
N CYS A 502 7.81 -20.91 -20.13
CA CYS A 502 6.67 -20.05 -19.82
C CYS A 502 6.03 -19.49 -21.08
N PRO A 503 4.69 -19.27 -21.10
CA PRO A 503 4.06 -18.45 -22.12
C PRO A 503 4.76 -17.08 -22.23
N ARG A 504 4.92 -16.55 -23.46
CA ARG A 504 5.69 -15.30 -23.70
C ARG A 504 5.32 -14.15 -22.76
N GLY A 505 4.05 -13.81 -22.64
CA GLY A 505 3.61 -12.74 -21.73
C GLY A 505 3.89 -13.02 -20.25
N SER A 506 3.88 -14.29 -19.82
CA SER A 506 4.23 -14.68 -18.43
C SER A 506 5.73 -14.56 -18.17
N ALA A 507 6.56 -14.94 -19.13
CA ALA A 507 8.01 -14.80 -19.02
C ALA A 507 8.44 -13.33 -18.98
N GLU A 508 7.81 -12.48 -19.78
CA GLU A 508 8.05 -11.03 -19.80
C GLU A 508 7.66 -10.38 -18.46
N VAL A 509 6.48 -10.68 -17.95
CA VAL A 509 6.04 -10.21 -16.63
C VAL A 509 7.02 -10.65 -15.54
N LEU A 510 7.46 -11.91 -15.52
CA LEU A 510 8.43 -12.42 -14.53
C LEU A 510 9.78 -11.69 -14.63
N ARG A 511 10.30 -11.49 -15.86
CA ARG A 511 11.55 -10.72 -16.05
C ARG A 511 11.41 -9.30 -15.50
N ALA A 512 10.32 -8.60 -15.85
CA ALA A 512 10.10 -7.23 -15.40
C ALA A 512 9.91 -7.15 -13.87
N ARG A 513 9.09 -8.05 -13.31
CA ARG A 513 8.80 -8.08 -11.86
C ARG A 513 10.02 -8.40 -11.01
N MET A 514 10.78 -9.38 -11.43
CA MET A 514 11.99 -9.84 -10.71
C MET A 514 13.23 -9.08 -11.12
N GLY A 515 13.13 -8.26 -12.17
CA GLY A 515 14.28 -7.61 -12.78
C GLY A 515 15.29 -8.60 -13.35
N TRP A 516 14.88 -9.74 -13.87
CA TRP A 516 15.77 -10.71 -14.53
C TRP A 516 16.08 -10.28 -15.96
N GLY A 517 16.96 -9.32 -16.09
CA GLY A 517 17.38 -8.67 -17.33
C GLY A 517 18.20 -7.43 -17.00
N ASP A 518 18.38 -6.57 -17.98
CA ASP A 518 19.19 -5.35 -17.85
C ASP A 518 18.47 -4.20 -17.13
N ARG A 519 17.23 -4.40 -16.73
CA ARG A 519 16.42 -3.38 -16.07
C ARG A 519 16.15 -3.74 -14.61
N PRO A 520 15.95 -2.73 -13.72
CA PRO A 520 15.59 -2.97 -12.33
C PRO A 520 14.22 -3.64 -12.18
N PRO A 521 13.95 -4.29 -11.02
CA PRO A 521 12.63 -4.84 -10.72
C PRO A 521 11.57 -3.76 -10.72
N ARG A 522 10.35 -4.12 -11.12
CA ARG A 522 9.19 -3.21 -11.21
C ARG A 522 8.02 -3.70 -10.37
N THR A 523 7.23 -2.76 -9.87
CA THR A 523 5.98 -3.03 -9.16
C THR A 523 4.93 -3.63 -10.10
N ILE A 524 3.89 -4.25 -9.53
CA ILE A 524 2.75 -4.76 -10.32
C ILE A 524 2.10 -3.61 -11.13
N GLU A 525 2.00 -2.42 -10.53
CA GLU A 525 1.39 -1.25 -11.18
C GLU A 525 2.22 -0.71 -12.34
N GLU A 526 3.54 -0.66 -12.19
CA GLU A 526 4.45 -0.26 -13.27
C GLU A 526 4.40 -1.24 -14.43
N VAL A 527 4.46 -2.55 -14.17
CA VAL A 527 4.35 -3.57 -15.23
C VAL A 527 2.98 -3.53 -15.91
N ALA A 528 1.91 -3.28 -15.15
CA ALA A 528 0.56 -3.14 -15.71
C ALA A 528 0.47 -1.95 -16.68
N ARG A 529 1.10 -0.82 -16.32
CA ARG A 529 1.17 0.39 -17.15
C ARG A 529 1.99 0.16 -18.42
N ASP A 530 3.19 -0.44 -18.27
CA ASP A 530 4.10 -0.66 -19.40
C ASP A 530 3.54 -1.63 -20.44
N LEU A 531 2.83 -2.67 -19.98
CA LEU A 531 2.21 -3.67 -20.87
C LEU A 531 0.77 -3.31 -21.26
N SER A 532 0.23 -2.17 -20.79
CA SER A 532 -1.16 -1.76 -21.01
C SER A 532 -2.20 -2.81 -20.62
N ILE A 533 -1.96 -3.53 -19.51
CA ILE A 533 -2.87 -4.56 -18.98
C ILE A 533 -3.29 -4.23 -17.54
N SER A 534 -4.33 -4.90 -17.04
CA SER A 534 -4.75 -4.70 -15.66
C SER A 534 -3.76 -5.32 -14.64
N THR A 535 -3.67 -4.76 -13.45
CA THR A 535 -2.89 -5.31 -12.32
C THR A 535 -3.29 -6.76 -11.99
N ILE A 536 -4.56 -7.09 -12.18
CA ILE A 536 -5.09 -8.47 -12.02
C ILE A 536 -4.49 -9.40 -13.08
N ALA A 537 -4.36 -8.93 -14.32
CA ALA A 537 -3.74 -9.70 -15.41
C ALA A 537 -2.25 -9.94 -15.14
N VAL A 538 -1.52 -8.92 -14.64
CA VAL A 538 -0.11 -9.07 -14.24
C VAL A 538 0.04 -10.17 -13.21
N VAL A 539 -0.73 -10.15 -12.12
CA VAL A 539 -0.68 -11.19 -11.08
C VAL A 539 -1.01 -12.58 -11.65
N LYS A 540 -1.99 -12.67 -12.55
CA LYS A 540 -2.37 -13.93 -13.18
C LYS A 540 -1.26 -14.49 -14.07
N LEU A 541 -0.64 -13.64 -14.90
CA LEU A 541 0.47 -14.01 -15.76
C LEU A 541 1.71 -14.42 -14.95
N GLU A 542 2.02 -13.68 -13.89
CA GLU A 542 3.11 -14.01 -12.97
C GLU A 542 2.92 -15.40 -12.33
N ARG A 543 1.72 -15.71 -11.82
CA ARG A 543 1.42 -17.02 -11.22
C ARG A 543 1.48 -18.15 -12.25
N ARG A 544 0.94 -17.94 -13.44
CA ARG A 544 1.01 -18.92 -14.54
C ARG A 544 2.45 -19.19 -14.98
N GLY A 545 3.28 -18.15 -15.09
CA GLY A 545 4.69 -18.30 -15.42
C GLY A 545 5.43 -19.14 -14.38
N ILE A 546 5.22 -18.87 -13.08
CA ILE A 546 5.82 -19.65 -12.01
C ILE A 546 5.38 -21.13 -12.10
N GLN A 547 4.10 -21.39 -12.31
CA GLN A 547 3.59 -22.77 -12.44
C GLN A 547 4.20 -23.50 -13.65
N ALA A 548 4.24 -22.84 -14.82
CA ALA A 548 4.80 -23.44 -16.04
C ALA A 548 6.30 -23.77 -15.89
N ALA A 549 7.09 -22.85 -15.33
CA ALA A 549 8.50 -23.06 -15.05
C ALA A 549 8.73 -24.21 -14.07
N LEU A 550 7.93 -24.30 -13.00
CA LEU A 550 8.04 -25.39 -12.02
C LEU A 550 7.58 -26.74 -12.57
N ALA A 551 6.59 -26.76 -13.48
CA ALA A 551 6.17 -27.98 -14.18
C ALA A 551 7.31 -28.49 -15.10
N ALA A 552 7.90 -27.60 -15.89
CA ALA A 552 9.05 -27.93 -16.74
C ALA A 552 10.24 -28.47 -15.93
N ALA A 553 10.53 -27.85 -14.79
CA ALA A 553 11.59 -28.32 -13.88
C ALA A 553 11.35 -29.72 -13.28
N ARG A 554 10.12 -30.24 -13.33
CA ARG A 554 9.73 -31.59 -12.91
C ARG A 554 9.67 -32.59 -14.06
N GLY A 555 10.01 -32.19 -15.30
CA GLY A 555 9.84 -33.02 -16.49
C GLY A 555 8.36 -33.24 -16.90
N GLN A 556 7.43 -32.45 -16.36
CA GLN A 556 6.02 -32.51 -16.71
C GLN A 556 5.73 -31.57 -17.88
N PRO A 557 5.02 -32.00 -18.95
CA PRO A 557 4.63 -31.08 -20.01
C PRO A 557 3.77 -29.95 -19.41
N ALA A 558 4.02 -28.72 -19.86
CA ALA A 558 3.22 -27.57 -19.44
C ALA A 558 1.76 -27.87 -19.74
N ALA A 559 0.89 -27.84 -18.73
CA ALA A 559 -0.54 -28.05 -18.91
C ALA A 559 -1.05 -27.05 -19.95
N SER A 560 -1.43 -27.54 -21.11
CA SER A 560 -2.00 -26.75 -22.20
C SER A 560 -3.20 -25.99 -21.63
N ALA A 561 -3.18 -24.67 -21.73
CA ALA A 561 -4.28 -23.80 -21.37
C ALA A 561 -5.42 -23.98 -22.41
N SER A 562 -6.09 -25.13 -22.38
CA SER A 562 -7.36 -25.37 -23.04
C SER A 562 -8.44 -25.40 -21.96
N GLY A 563 -9.21 -24.31 -21.87
CA GLY A 563 -10.32 -24.26 -20.93
C GLY A 563 -10.83 -22.82 -20.80
N ARG A 564 -11.63 -22.43 -21.78
CA ARG A 564 -12.78 -21.49 -21.94
C ARG A 564 -12.99 -20.43 -20.83
#